data_bf271411f4ef8991dc345127bfb92abd
#
_entry.id   bf271411f4ef8991dc345127bfb92abd
#
_cell.length_a   1.000
_cell.length_b   1.000
_cell.length_c   1.000
_cell.angle_alpha   90.00
_cell.angle_beta   90.00
_cell.angle_gamma   90.00
#
_symmetry.space_group_name_H-M   'P 1'
#
loop_
_entity.id
_entity.type
_entity.pdbx_description
1 polymer ?
#
loop_
_entity_poly.entity_id
_entity_poly.type
_entity_poly.pdbx_seq_one_letter_code
_entity_poly.pdbx_strand_id
1 'polypeptide(L)'
;MIDYYLDKKLEIKAQQTILKQNSIKLMRELKDMKKTNYFNENEVKYSISEERRQWINTLKNPNNQFNLALTLNFNNANYSNNFNLSLVQNKLNNWWKLYCSYHLGRDASKYKAMNYMGTIEHINSNLHAHLAIKHIKRDIDDEFIYDEEQRIETLWKSVQQGGSAYLENIFDYKWFYYITKESGFSERIVFSQK
;
A
#
# COMPACT_ATOMS: atom_id res chain seq x y z
N MET A 1 -4.10 -42.97 19.10
CA MET A 1 -4.46 -41.61 19.61
C MET A 1 -3.63 -40.51 18.93
N ILE A 2 -2.34 -40.67 18.68
CA ILE A 2 -1.47 -39.69 18.00
C ILE A 2 -1.89 -39.48 16.55
N ASP A 3 -2.25 -40.54 15.81
CA ASP A 3 -2.67 -40.45 14.40
C ASP A 3 -3.93 -39.60 14.20
N TYR A 4 -4.90 -39.73 15.08
CA TYR A 4 -6.15 -38.93 15.02
C TYR A 4 -5.89 -37.42 15.13
N TYR A 5 -4.94 -36.99 15.97
CA TYR A 5 -4.58 -35.59 16.11
C TYR A 5 -3.80 -35.05 14.88
N LEU A 6 -3.01 -35.92 14.27
CA LEU A 6 -2.25 -35.58 13.05
C LEU A 6 -3.19 -35.36 11.86
N ASP A 7 -4.14 -36.28 11.67
CA ASP A 7 -5.16 -36.20 10.61
C ASP A 7 -6.03 -34.95 10.76
N LYS A 8 -6.48 -34.65 11.97
CA LYS A 8 -7.29 -33.45 12.25
C LYS A 8 -6.51 -32.15 12.00
N LYS A 9 -5.20 -32.13 12.29
CA LYS A 9 -4.33 -30.99 12.00
C LYS A 9 -4.10 -30.80 10.51
N LEU A 10 -4.01 -31.86 9.75
CA LEU A 10 -3.90 -31.83 8.27
C LEU A 10 -5.20 -31.34 7.64
N GLU A 11 -6.33 -31.81 8.15
CA GLU A 11 -7.67 -31.37 7.69
C GLU A 11 -7.90 -29.86 7.93
N ILE A 12 -7.54 -29.36 9.11
CA ILE A 12 -7.61 -27.93 9.42
C ILE A 12 -6.71 -27.11 8.48
N LYS A 13 -5.47 -27.57 8.23
CA LYS A 13 -4.56 -26.91 7.28
C LYS A 13 -5.14 -26.89 5.87
N ALA A 14 -5.73 -27.99 5.41
CA ALA A 14 -6.36 -28.05 4.09
C ALA A 14 -7.53 -27.08 3.98
N GLN A 15 -8.40 -27.02 5.01
CA GLN A 15 -9.51 -26.07 5.05
C GLN A 15 -9.03 -24.60 5.06
N GLN A 16 -8.00 -24.27 5.80
CA GLN A 16 -7.40 -22.94 5.81
C GLN A 16 -6.83 -22.57 4.42
N THR A 17 -6.21 -23.51 3.72
CA THR A 17 -5.69 -23.32 2.36
C THR A 17 -6.81 -23.04 1.37
N ILE A 18 -7.93 -23.78 1.45
CA ILE A 18 -9.11 -23.58 0.60
C ILE A 18 -9.74 -22.21 0.86
N LEU A 19 -9.89 -21.82 2.13
CA LEU A 19 -10.41 -20.50 2.50
C LEU A 19 -9.54 -19.38 1.97
N LYS A 20 -8.21 -19.52 2.07
CA LYS A 20 -7.24 -18.56 1.51
C LYS A 20 -7.39 -18.43 -0.01
N GLN A 21 -7.46 -19.54 -0.75
CA GLN A 21 -7.66 -19.55 -2.20
C GLN A 21 -8.98 -18.91 -2.62
N ASN A 22 -10.07 -19.20 -1.90
CA ASN A 22 -11.37 -18.57 -2.15
C ASN A 22 -11.36 -17.06 -1.89
N SER A 23 -10.66 -16.61 -0.84
CA SER A 23 -10.49 -15.18 -0.56
C SER A 23 -9.71 -14.47 -1.67
N ILE A 24 -8.63 -15.07 -2.16
CA ILE A 24 -7.83 -14.54 -3.29
C ILE A 24 -8.69 -14.45 -4.55
N LYS A 25 -9.49 -15.49 -4.85
CA LYS A 25 -10.39 -15.50 -6.00
C LYS A 25 -11.45 -14.40 -5.91
N LEU A 26 -12.09 -14.25 -4.75
CA LEU A 26 -13.10 -13.20 -4.52
C LEU A 26 -12.49 -11.80 -4.67
N MET A 27 -11.28 -11.60 -4.17
CA MET A 27 -10.54 -10.34 -4.32
C MET A 27 -10.24 -10.01 -5.79
N ARG A 28 -9.90 -11.02 -6.60
CA ARG A 28 -9.71 -10.85 -8.07
C ARG A 28 -11.00 -10.40 -8.74
N GLU A 29 -12.12 -11.09 -8.46
CA GLU A 29 -13.44 -10.77 -9.02
C GLU A 29 -13.87 -9.34 -8.64
N LEU A 30 -13.66 -8.92 -7.38
CA LEU A 30 -13.93 -7.56 -6.93
C LEU A 30 -13.02 -6.51 -7.61
N LYS A 31 -11.75 -6.85 -7.87
CA LYS A 31 -10.82 -5.99 -8.61
C LYS A 31 -11.25 -5.80 -10.06
N ASP A 32 -11.65 -6.87 -10.73
CA ASP A 32 -12.12 -6.81 -12.13
C ASP A 32 -13.41 -5.98 -12.25
N MET A 33 -14.31 -6.08 -11.29
CA MET A 33 -15.51 -5.22 -11.23
C MET A 33 -15.15 -3.74 -10.99
N LYS A 34 -14.09 -3.42 -10.23
CA LYS A 34 -13.64 -2.04 -10.00
C LYS A 34 -12.86 -1.46 -11.19
N LYS A 35 -12.11 -2.29 -11.95
CA LYS A 35 -11.34 -1.86 -13.13
C LYS A 35 -12.21 -1.26 -14.23
N THR A 36 -13.47 -1.70 -14.35
CA THR A 36 -14.38 -1.23 -15.41
C THR A 36 -14.89 0.21 -15.22
N ASN A 37 -14.69 0.81 -14.02
CA ASN A 37 -15.35 2.09 -13.69
C ASN A 37 -14.39 3.29 -13.50
N TYR A 38 -13.07 3.17 -13.67
CA TYR A 38 -12.20 4.19 -13.07
C TYR A 38 -11.34 5.06 -13.97
N PHE A 39 -11.22 4.89 -15.31
CA PHE A 39 -10.45 5.89 -16.08
C PHE A 39 -10.80 5.95 -17.57
N ASN A 40 -11.34 7.10 -17.98
CA ASN A 40 -11.32 7.52 -19.37
C ASN A 40 -9.99 8.28 -19.61
N GLU A 41 -9.04 7.64 -20.30
CA GLU A 41 -7.69 8.19 -20.57
C GLU A 41 -7.74 9.52 -21.33
N ASN A 42 -8.83 9.81 -22.04
CA ASN A 42 -9.00 11.02 -22.82
C ASN A 42 -9.34 12.26 -21.97
N GLU A 43 -9.94 12.08 -20.79
CA GLU A 43 -10.26 13.20 -19.89
C GLU A 43 -9.04 13.70 -19.10
N VAL A 44 -8.05 12.85 -18.87
CA VAL A 44 -6.84 13.20 -18.09
C VAL A 44 -5.87 14.09 -18.89
N LYS A 45 -5.96 14.13 -20.22
CA LYS A 45 -5.00 14.85 -21.08
C LYS A 45 -5.08 16.39 -21.01
N TYR A 46 -6.17 16.98 -20.51
CA TYR A 46 -6.45 18.40 -20.74
C TYR A 46 -6.15 19.39 -19.60
N SER A 47 -5.72 18.95 -18.40
CA SER A 47 -5.37 19.92 -17.33
C SER A 47 -4.42 19.44 -16.23
N ILE A 48 -3.44 18.63 -16.57
CA ILE A 48 -2.40 18.26 -15.60
C ILE A 48 -1.44 19.43 -15.45
N SER A 49 -1.31 20.00 -14.22
CA SER A 49 -0.32 21.03 -13.94
C SER A 49 1.10 20.53 -14.23
N GLU A 50 2.02 21.45 -14.57
CA GLU A 50 3.42 21.08 -14.83
C GLU A 50 4.06 20.38 -13.63
N GLU A 51 3.77 20.84 -12.42
CA GLU A 51 4.22 20.22 -11.18
C GLU A 51 3.74 18.77 -11.04
N ARG A 52 2.45 18.51 -11.29
CA ARG A 52 1.89 17.18 -11.29
C ARG A 52 2.54 16.27 -12.32
N ARG A 53 2.85 16.82 -13.51
CA ARG A 53 3.55 16.09 -14.56
C ARG A 53 4.96 15.68 -14.12
N GLN A 54 5.70 16.58 -13.45
CA GLN A 54 7.04 16.30 -12.93
C GLN A 54 7.00 15.18 -11.87
N TRP A 55 6.01 15.20 -10.98
CA TRP A 55 5.84 14.13 -9.98
C TRP A 55 5.50 12.79 -10.62
N ILE A 56 4.59 12.76 -11.59
CA ILE A 56 4.27 11.53 -12.34
C ILE A 56 5.53 11.00 -13.05
N ASN A 57 6.32 11.87 -13.67
CA ASN A 57 7.57 11.46 -14.33
C ASN A 57 8.59 10.92 -13.32
N THR A 58 8.69 11.49 -12.14
CA THR A 58 9.53 10.96 -11.05
C THR A 58 9.08 9.57 -10.63
N LEU A 59 7.78 9.36 -10.44
CA LEU A 59 7.22 8.06 -10.06
C LEU A 59 7.41 7.00 -11.17
N LYS A 60 7.29 7.41 -12.45
CA LYS A 60 7.50 6.55 -13.62
C LYS A 60 8.96 6.22 -13.90
N ASN A 61 9.90 6.94 -13.30
CA ASN A 61 11.32 6.74 -13.59
C ASN A 61 11.73 5.29 -13.29
N PRO A 62 12.24 4.52 -14.27
CA PRO A 62 12.61 3.12 -14.09
C PRO A 62 13.62 2.88 -12.97
N ASN A 63 14.45 3.88 -12.66
CA ASN A 63 15.42 3.79 -11.56
C ASN A 63 14.75 3.72 -10.17
N ASN A 64 13.54 4.25 -10.03
CA ASN A 64 12.80 4.19 -8.78
C ASN A 64 12.19 2.82 -8.52
N GLN A 65 11.83 2.09 -9.58
CA GLN A 65 11.41 0.68 -9.53
C GLN A 65 10.27 0.41 -8.52
N PHE A 66 9.31 1.32 -8.41
CA PHE A 66 8.11 1.10 -7.62
C PHE A 66 7.30 -0.07 -8.21
N ASN A 67 6.95 -1.02 -7.37
CA ASN A 67 6.27 -2.25 -7.78
C ASN A 67 5.03 -2.60 -6.93
N LEU A 68 4.80 -1.92 -5.80
CA LEU A 68 3.62 -2.10 -4.98
C LEU A 68 2.87 -0.80 -4.79
N ALA A 69 1.55 -0.86 -4.93
CA ALA A 69 0.58 0.20 -4.65
C ALA A 69 -0.05 -0.05 -3.28
N LEU A 70 0.13 0.83 -2.34
CA LEU A 70 -0.39 0.69 -0.98
C LEU A 70 -1.30 1.86 -0.61
N THR A 71 -2.46 1.55 -0.05
CA THR A 71 -3.32 2.52 0.64
C THR A 71 -3.33 2.19 2.13
N LEU A 72 -2.94 3.14 2.97
CA LEU A 72 -3.06 3.07 4.43
C LEU A 72 -4.16 4.00 4.91
N ASN A 73 -5.21 3.45 5.51
CA ASN A 73 -6.27 4.22 6.13
C ASN A 73 -5.95 4.49 7.60
N PHE A 74 -6.21 5.71 8.03
CA PHE A 74 -6.03 6.11 9.43
C PHE A 74 -7.28 5.80 10.28
N ASN A 75 -8.46 5.66 9.65
CA ASN A 75 -9.75 5.29 10.26
C ASN A 75 -10.03 6.02 11.60
N ASN A 76 -9.63 7.27 11.70
CA ASN A 76 -9.74 8.03 12.94
C ASN A 76 -10.41 9.37 12.67
N ALA A 77 -11.66 9.51 13.12
CA ALA A 77 -12.44 10.75 12.98
C ALA A 77 -11.78 11.99 13.62
N ASN A 78 -10.79 11.78 14.51
CA ASN A 78 -10.14 12.86 15.24
C ASN A 78 -9.09 13.64 14.42
N TYR A 79 -8.73 13.17 13.22
CA TYR A 79 -7.78 13.90 12.35
C TYR A 79 -8.44 15.09 11.60
N SER A 80 -9.76 15.08 11.46
CA SER A 80 -10.46 16.12 10.66
C SER A 80 -10.29 17.54 11.19
N ASN A 81 -10.05 17.72 12.48
CA ASN A 81 -9.97 19.05 13.10
C ASN A 81 -8.54 19.56 13.32
N ASN A 82 -7.52 18.68 13.26
CA ASN A 82 -6.12 19.04 13.54
C ASN A 82 -5.16 18.26 12.64
N PHE A 83 -5.32 18.36 11.32
CA PHE A 83 -4.38 17.77 10.40
C PHE A 83 -2.97 18.31 10.64
N ASN A 84 -2.03 17.41 10.90
CA ASN A 84 -0.62 17.72 11.04
C ASN A 84 0.20 16.74 10.19
N LEU A 85 0.71 17.23 9.07
CA LEU A 85 1.52 16.42 8.14
C LEU A 85 2.72 15.78 8.83
N SER A 86 3.37 16.49 9.76
CA SER A 86 4.53 15.94 10.51
C SER A 86 4.14 14.74 11.37
N LEU A 87 2.95 14.78 12.00
CA LEU A 87 2.45 13.63 12.78
C LEU A 87 2.16 12.43 11.88
N VAL A 88 1.52 12.67 10.74
CA VAL A 88 1.24 11.63 9.74
C VAL A 88 2.54 11.04 9.22
N GLN A 89 3.51 11.90 8.82
CA GLN A 89 4.82 11.45 8.34
C GLN A 89 5.58 10.64 9.40
N ASN A 90 5.51 11.03 10.67
CA ASN A 90 6.13 10.28 11.76
C ASN A 90 5.52 8.89 11.93
N LYS A 91 4.19 8.76 11.82
CA LYS A 91 3.52 7.45 11.86
C LYS A 91 3.93 6.57 10.67
N LEU A 92 3.96 7.13 9.47
CA LEU A 92 4.42 6.42 8.27
C LEU A 92 5.88 5.98 8.42
N ASN A 93 6.76 6.82 8.95
CA ASN A 93 8.17 6.48 9.19
C ASN A 93 8.33 5.37 10.24
N ASN A 94 7.51 5.38 11.30
CA ASN A 94 7.55 4.32 12.31
C ASN A 94 7.08 2.99 11.74
N TRP A 95 5.98 2.99 11.01
CA TRP A 95 5.51 1.81 10.28
C TRP A 95 6.58 1.32 9.28
N TRP A 96 7.18 2.22 8.52
CA TRP A 96 8.19 1.89 7.52
C TRP A 96 9.44 1.23 8.11
N LYS A 97 9.89 1.72 9.28
CA LYS A 97 11.01 1.09 10.01
C LYS A 97 10.68 -0.35 10.41
N LEU A 98 9.47 -0.61 10.91
CA LEU A 98 9.02 -1.95 11.26
C LEU A 98 8.96 -2.84 10.02
N TYR A 99 8.41 -2.33 8.93
CA TYR A 99 8.29 -3.03 7.66
C TYR A 99 9.66 -3.38 7.06
N CYS A 100 10.57 -2.42 6.98
CA CYS A 100 11.94 -2.67 6.54
C CYS A 100 12.68 -3.65 7.45
N SER A 101 12.53 -3.53 8.75
CA SER A 101 13.17 -4.45 9.72
C SER A 101 12.69 -5.88 9.54
N TYR A 102 11.44 -6.08 9.18
CA TYR A 102 10.91 -7.40 8.89
C TYR A 102 11.60 -8.04 7.67
N HIS A 103 11.72 -7.29 6.55
CA HIS A 103 12.27 -7.82 5.29
C HIS A 103 13.79 -7.86 5.22
N LEU A 104 14.46 -6.90 5.88
CA LEU A 104 15.90 -6.65 5.73
C LEU A 104 16.68 -6.91 7.01
N GLY A 105 15.98 -7.28 8.09
CA GLY A 105 16.57 -7.38 9.42
C GLY A 105 16.78 -5.99 10.06
N ARG A 106 17.44 -5.98 11.22
CA ARG A 106 17.61 -4.75 12.03
C ARG A 106 18.73 -3.82 11.53
N ASP A 107 19.44 -4.18 10.49
CA ASP A 107 20.51 -3.37 9.91
C ASP A 107 19.92 -2.23 9.06
N ALA A 108 19.83 -1.05 9.64
CA ALA A 108 19.28 0.14 8.98
C ALA A 108 20.02 0.53 7.69
N SER A 109 21.30 0.12 7.51
CA SER A 109 22.06 0.40 6.29
C SER A 109 21.44 -0.26 5.06
N LYS A 110 20.70 -1.37 5.24
CA LYS A 110 20.00 -2.12 4.18
C LYS A 110 18.68 -1.46 3.77
N TYR A 111 18.10 -0.59 4.58
CA TYR A 111 16.79 0.00 4.31
C TYR A 111 16.76 0.84 3.03
N LYS A 112 17.92 1.27 2.53
CA LYS A 112 18.04 1.94 1.23
C LYS A 112 17.60 1.07 0.02
N ALA A 113 17.55 -0.27 0.21
CA ALA A 113 17.08 -1.18 -0.84
C ALA A 113 15.59 -1.05 -1.11
N MET A 114 14.83 -0.56 -0.13
CA MET A 114 13.40 -0.29 -0.20
C MET A 114 13.14 1.20 0.01
N ASN A 115 12.08 1.72 -0.61
CA ASN A 115 11.60 3.08 -0.34
C ASN A 115 10.10 3.17 -0.65
N TYR A 116 9.47 4.22 -0.16
CA TYR A 116 8.13 4.61 -0.58
C TYR A 116 8.07 6.10 -0.91
N MET A 117 7.11 6.44 -1.75
CA MET A 117 6.71 7.81 -2.06
C MET A 117 5.20 7.82 -2.30
N GLY A 118 4.54 8.87 -1.87
CA GLY A 118 3.09 8.98 -2.05
C GLY A 118 2.50 10.28 -1.54
N THR A 119 1.19 10.28 -1.37
CA THR A 119 0.42 11.46 -0.96
C THR A 119 -0.57 11.13 0.15
N ILE A 120 -0.92 12.17 0.91
CA ILE A 120 -1.98 12.12 1.90
C ILE A 120 -3.24 12.73 1.30
N GLU A 121 -4.35 12.01 1.40
CA GLU A 121 -5.64 12.42 0.84
C GLU A 121 -6.74 12.48 1.91
N HIS A 122 -7.83 13.19 1.58
CA HIS A 122 -9.06 13.30 2.39
C HIS A 122 -8.82 13.75 3.84
N ILE A 123 -8.02 14.81 4.00
CA ILE A 123 -7.62 15.38 5.30
C ILE A 123 -8.81 15.70 6.20
N ASN A 124 -9.91 16.16 5.61
CA ASN A 124 -11.10 16.63 6.33
C ASN A 124 -12.17 15.55 6.56
N SER A 125 -11.93 14.32 6.11
CA SER A 125 -12.92 13.26 6.21
C SER A 125 -12.28 11.92 6.61
N ASN A 126 -11.95 11.10 5.65
CA ASN A 126 -11.32 9.79 5.86
C ASN A 126 -9.86 9.84 5.45
N LEU A 127 -9.00 10.30 6.36
CA LEU A 127 -7.58 10.45 6.11
C LEU A 127 -6.94 9.13 5.67
N HIS A 128 -6.24 9.15 4.54
CA HIS A 128 -5.44 8.02 4.09
C HIS A 128 -4.20 8.44 3.32
N ALA A 129 -3.25 7.53 3.24
CA ALA A 129 -2.03 7.67 2.46
C ALA A 129 -2.05 6.70 1.29
N HIS A 130 -1.79 7.22 0.08
CA HIS A 130 -1.54 6.41 -1.10
C HIS A 130 -0.04 6.40 -1.39
N LEU A 131 0.56 5.23 -1.36
CA LEU A 131 2.01 5.05 -1.47
C LEU A 131 2.36 4.16 -2.67
N ALA A 132 3.38 4.57 -3.42
CA ALA A 132 4.11 3.71 -4.32
C ALA A 132 5.33 3.18 -3.55
N ILE A 133 5.50 1.87 -3.48
CA ILE A 133 6.57 1.21 -2.73
C ILE A 133 7.52 0.54 -3.71
N LYS A 134 8.82 0.77 -3.52
CA LYS A 134 9.88 -0.07 -4.06
C LYS A 134 10.12 -1.21 -3.09
N HIS A 135 9.69 -2.41 -3.46
CA HIS A 135 9.94 -3.63 -2.69
C HIS A 135 11.10 -4.45 -3.30
N ILE A 136 11.84 -5.18 -2.47
CA ILE A 136 12.98 -5.99 -2.92
C ILE A 136 12.56 -7.21 -3.75
N LYS A 137 11.38 -7.80 -3.47
CA LYS A 137 10.82 -8.90 -4.27
C LYS A 137 10.36 -8.36 -5.62
N ARG A 138 10.78 -9.00 -6.70
CA ARG A 138 10.47 -8.59 -8.08
C ARG A 138 9.29 -9.36 -8.65
N ASP A 139 9.28 -10.66 -8.43
CA ASP A 139 8.20 -11.54 -8.90
C ASP A 139 7.07 -11.52 -7.88
N ILE A 140 6.11 -10.65 -8.12
CA ILE A 140 4.98 -10.40 -7.23
C ILE A 140 3.78 -11.13 -7.78
N ASP A 141 3.36 -12.19 -7.09
CA ASP A 141 2.14 -12.94 -7.34
C ASP A 141 1.01 -12.56 -6.38
N ASP A 142 -0.18 -13.07 -6.63
CA ASP A 142 -1.35 -12.74 -5.81
C ASP A 142 -1.26 -13.37 -4.40
N GLU A 143 -0.55 -14.46 -4.23
CA GLU A 143 -0.33 -15.05 -2.91
C GLU A 143 0.57 -14.16 -2.07
N PHE A 144 1.64 -13.65 -2.66
CA PHE A 144 2.50 -12.66 -2.01
C PHE A 144 1.72 -11.39 -1.64
N ILE A 145 0.90 -10.85 -2.56
CA ILE A 145 0.09 -9.65 -2.28
C ILE A 145 -0.82 -9.88 -1.08
N TYR A 146 -1.51 -11.02 -1.03
CA TYR A 146 -2.41 -11.34 0.09
C TYR A 146 -1.67 -11.43 1.43
N ASP A 147 -0.57 -12.20 1.48
CA ASP A 147 0.21 -12.38 2.71
C ASP A 147 0.87 -11.06 3.16
N GLU A 148 1.32 -10.28 2.21
CA GLU A 148 1.99 -9.02 2.46
C GLU A 148 1.02 -7.93 2.92
N GLU A 149 -0.21 -7.90 2.39
CA GLU A 149 -1.27 -7.00 2.86
C GLU A 149 -1.60 -7.26 4.34
N GLN A 150 -1.77 -8.53 4.73
CA GLN A 150 -2.04 -8.92 6.12
C GLN A 150 -0.89 -8.50 7.06
N ARG A 151 0.34 -8.63 6.59
CA ARG A 151 1.54 -8.21 7.31
C ARG A 151 1.59 -6.70 7.49
N ILE A 152 1.42 -5.96 6.39
CA ILE A 152 1.38 -4.49 6.39
C ILE A 152 0.29 -4.00 7.33
N GLU A 153 -0.91 -4.57 7.26
CA GLU A 153 -2.03 -4.20 8.11
C GLU A 153 -1.73 -4.45 9.60
N THR A 154 -1.11 -5.58 9.92
CA THR A 154 -0.72 -5.91 11.31
C THR A 154 0.29 -4.90 11.84
N LEU A 155 1.32 -4.58 11.06
CA LEU A 155 2.32 -3.57 11.43
C LEU A 155 1.71 -2.17 11.49
N TRP A 156 0.78 -1.84 10.56
CA TRP A 156 0.10 -0.56 10.57
C TRP A 156 -0.78 -0.39 11.80
N LYS A 157 -1.55 -1.41 12.19
CA LYS A 157 -2.39 -1.39 13.41
C LYS A 157 -1.55 -1.20 14.68
N SER A 158 -0.30 -1.64 14.71
CA SER A 158 0.59 -1.40 15.86
C SER A 158 1.03 0.07 16.00
N VAL A 159 1.00 0.83 14.90
CA VAL A 159 1.36 2.27 14.86
C VAL A 159 0.11 3.15 14.88
N GLN A 160 -0.95 2.70 14.22
CA GLN A 160 -2.22 3.40 14.07
C GLN A 160 -3.37 2.48 14.44
N GLN A 161 -3.84 2.56 15.68
CA GLN A 161 -4.98 1.77 16.16
C GLN A 161 -6.21 2.02 15.29
N GLY A 162 -6.87 0.92 14.85
CA GLY A 162 -8.02 0.98 13.95
C GLY A 162 -7.66 1.24 12.48
N GLY A 163 -6.38 1.39 12.16
CA GLY A 163 -5.95 1.54 10.77
C GLY A 163 -6.17 0.27 9.95
N SER A 164 -6.31 0.42 8.64
CA SER A 164 -6.38 -0.68 7.68
C SER A 164 -5.44 -0.45 6.51
N ALA A 165 -5.09 -1.51 5.80
CA ALA A 165 -4.23 -1.48 4.64
C ALA A 165 -4.92 -2.13 3.43
N TYR A 166 -4.56 -1.66 2.23
CA TYR A 166 -4.94 -2.28 0.97
C TYR A 166 -3.75 -2.26 0.03
N LEU A 167 -3.34 -3.43 -0.46
CA LEU A 167 -2.14 -3.62 -1.27
C LEU A 167 -2.48 -4.17 -2.66
N GLU A 168 -1.81 -3.62 -3.67
CA GLU A 168 -1.85 -4.11 -5.04
C GLU A 168 -0.47 -4.11 -5.68
N ASN A 169 -0.31 -4.91 -6.74
CA ASN A 169 0.84 -4.80 -7.62
C ASN A 169 0.66 -3.60 -8.57
N ILE A 170 1.72 -2.86 -8.86
CA ILE A 170 1.72 -1.82 -9.88
C ILE A 170 1.97 -2.47 -11.23
N PHE A 171 0.89 -2.76 -11.97
CA PHE A 171 0.98 -3.32 -13.33
C PHE A 171 1.14 -2.26 -14.41
N ASP A 172 0.63 -1.03 -14.14
CA ASP A 172 0.65 0.08 -15.08
C ASP A 172 0.86 1.43 -14.36
N TYR A 173 1.02 2.49 -15.15
CA TYR A 173 1.27 3.82 -14.62
C TYR A 173 0.00 4.55 -14.10
N LYS A 174 -1.19 3.95 -14.17
CA LYS A 174 -2.44 4.59 -13.73
C LYS A 174 -2.41 4.91 -12.24
N TRP A 175 -1.73 4.07 -11.44
CA TRP A 175 -1.53 4.34 -10.03
C TRP A 175 -0.84 5.69 -9.77
N PHE A 176 0.15 6.06 -10.57
CA PHE A 176 0.88 7.32 -10.39
C PHE A 176 0.02 8.55 -10.74
N TYR A 177 -0.91 8.41 -11.69
CA TYR A 177 -1.92 9.44 -11.96
C TYR A 177 -2.95 9.52 -10.83
N TYR A 178 -3.30 8.36 -10.25
CA TYR A 178 -4.27 8.30 -9.16
C TYR A 178 -3.74 8.99 -7.90
N ILE A 179 -2.54 8.66 -7.43
CA ILE A 179 -1.97 9.24 -6.20
C ILE A 179 -1.65 10.74 -6.30
N THR A 180 -1.69 11.31 -7.50
CA THR A 180 -1.46 12.74 -7.73
C THR A 180 -2.73 13.48 -8.17
N LYS A 181 -3.92 12.89 -8.00
CA LYS A 181 -5.18 13.43 -8.56
C LYS A 181 -5.71 14.65 -7.83
N GLU A 182 -5.49 14.76 -6.52
CA GLU A 182 -6.05 15.86 -5.73
C GLU A 182 -5.28 17.17 -5.92
N SER A 183 -5.99 18.28 -5.88
CA SER A 183 -5.38 19.61 -5.88
C SER A 183 -4.56 19.82 -4.60
N GLY A 184 -3.41 20.51 -4.71
CA GLY A 184 -2.51 20.74 -3.57
C GLY A 184 -1.77 19.49 -3.09
N PHE A 185 -1.67 18.47 -3.95
CA PHE A 185 -0.98 17.21 -3.60
C PHE A 185 0.50 17.43 -3.22
N SER A 186 1.17 18.41 -3.80
CA SER A 186 2.58 18.72 -3.52
C SER A 186 2.84 19.08 -2.07
N GLU A 187 1.87 19.71 -1.40
CA GLU A 187 1.94 20.04 0.01
C GLU A 187 1.70 18.84 0.93
N ARG A 188 1.34 17.69 0.35
CA ARG A 188 0.92 16.48 1.04
C ARG A 188 1.75 15.26 0.68
N ILE A 189 2.90 15.51 0.04
CA ILE A 189 3.82 14.45 -0.34
C ILE A 189 4.50 13.87 0.89
N VAL A 190 4.56 12.55 0.93
CA VAL A 190 5.26 11.78 1.96
C VAL A 190 6.26 10.84 1.30
N PHE A 191 7.38 10.62 1.95
CA PHE A 191 8.42 9.72 1.46
C PHE A 191 9.19 9.08 2.62
N SER A 192 9.80 7.94 2.35
CA SER A 192 10.65 7.27 3.32
C SER A 192 11.88 8.13 3.63
N GLN A 193 12.11 8.38 4.90
CA GLN A 193 13.35 9.02 5.35
C GLN A 193 14.50 8.00 5.26
N LYS A 194 15.64 8.47 4.75
CA LYS A 194 16.88 7.68 4.64
C LYS A 194 17.57 7.52 5.99
#